data_60d2d05c0f2d4dab2baf43bdcabe5fe7
#
_entry.id   60d2d05c0f2d4dab2baf43bdcabe5fe7
#
_cell.length_a   1.000
_cell.length_b   1.000
_cell.length_c   1.000
_cell.angle_alpha   90.00
_cell.angle_beta   90.00
_cell.angle_gamma   90.00
#
_symmetry.space_group_name_H-M   'P 1'
#
loop_
_entity.id
_entity.type
_entity.pdbx_description
1 polymer ?
#
loop_
_entity_poly.entity_id
_entity_poly.type
_entity_poly.pdbx_seq_one_letter_code
_entity_poly.pdbx_strand_id
1 'polypeptide(L)'
;MTKAPHPPSAHPPSAHPPDVLPVTAESAESAGPSVVADVPASTAIVDPTAAAGYITRICFKTGPPRRIGVELEWTVHYRDQPARPLDPADLATALGGHAPRTLRPTSPHDPLPHGGLVTVEPGGQVEISTPPTESLTTLHQVASADVVALTRRLDRAGLRLGRTGCDPFRPPRQILRNRRYTAMAAAFARQGRAGADMMCGTAGLQVCLDTGSDRQLSLRWSAAHLLGPPLIALFANSPTRAGRRTGWASSRMATWLTLDPVRTAAPADPTAGVRPADPVADWTRRVLDTPPLFVDEPTGWRLPGPATFGEWIRTGTPRPPTYADLDLHLSTMFPPVRPRGYLELRYLDAQPDGEWIVPAAVLAALFARDETLRTATSTVMDAADRWLPAARDGLADPVVAAAAHSLAELACERLTDTGLPDETTSTVVRALRRRLHQRTYPWGGTR
;
A
#
# COMPACT_ATOMS: atom_id res chain seq x y z
N MET A 1 -18.32 56.15 -51.76
CA MET A 1 -18.39 55.76 -50.34
C MET A 1 -17.72 54.41 -50.22
N THR A 2 -16.45 54.41 -49.88
CA THR A 2 -15.52 53.29 -49.86
C THR A 2 -15.60 52.59 -48.51
N LYS A 3 -15.78 51.29 -48.59
CA LYS A 3 -15.89 50.37 -47.42
C LYS A 3 -14.44 50.00 -46.99
N ALA A 4 -14.11 50.23 -45.72
CA ALA A 4 -12.82 49.90 -45.13
C ALA A 4 -12.69 48.37 -44.90
N PRO A 5 -11.48 47.82 -44.99
CA PRO A 5 -11.26 46.40 -44.75
C PRO A 5 -11.06 46.08 -43.26
N HIS A 6 -11.60 44.92 -42.85
CA HIS A 6 -11.38 44.32 -41.52
C HIS A 6 -9.96 43.82 -41.35
N PRO A 7 -9.35 43.85 -40.14
CA PRO A 7 -8.07 43.28 -39.87
C PRO A 7 -8.19 41.73 -39.67
N PRO A 8 -7.12 40.95 -39.96
CA PRO A 8 -7.13 39.51 -39.82
C PRO A 8 -7.02 39.11 -38.37
N SER A 9 -7.83 38.10 -37.97
CA SER A 9 -7.78 37.44 -36.68
C SER A 9 -6.49 36.62 -36.55
N ALA A 10 -5.68 36.92 -35.54
CA ALA A 10 -4.55 36.14 -35.15
C ALA A 10 -4.97 34.89 -34.37
N HIS A 11 -4.67 33.72 -34.91
CA HIS A 11 -4.75 32.47 -34.15
C HIS A 11 -3.53 32.37 -33.21
N PRO A 12 -3.69 31.91 -31.95
CA PRO A 12 -2.56 31.60 -31.10
C PRO A 12 -1.84 30.35 -31.60
N PRO A 13 -0.52 30.24 -31.41
CA PRO A 13 0.25 29.07 -31.84
C PRO A 13 -0.13 27.85 -31.04
N SER A 14 -0.38 26.74 -31.72
CA SER A 14 -0.58 25.42 -31.15
C SER A 14 0.70 24.97 -30.45
N ALA A 15 0.66 24.84 -29.12
CA ALA A 15 1.71 24.22 -28.37
C ALA A 15 1.66 22.70 -28.63
N HIS A 16 2.67 22.19 -29.29
CA HIS A 16 2.91 20.75 -29.36
C HIS A 16 3.33 20.25 -27.97
N PRO A 17 2.76 19.13 -27.46
CA PRO A 17 3.28 18.50 -26.25
C PRO A 17 4.68 17.93 -26.55
N PRO A 18 5.59 17.93 -25.55
CA PRO A 18 6.92 17.37 -25.75
C PRO A 18 6.83 15.87 -26.03
N ASP A 19 7.64 15.42 -27.00
CA ASP A 19 7.84 14.01 -27.35
C ASP A 19 8.26 13.20 -26.12
N VAL A 20 7.35 12.40 -25.61
CA VAL A 20 7.64 11.39 -24.58
C VAL A 20 8.11 10.14 -25.30
N LEU A 21 9.41 9.86 -25.23
CA LEU A 21 9.99 8.60 -25.68
C LEU A 21 9.34 7.43 -24.94
N PRO A 22 9.03 6.31 -25.58
CA PRO A 22 8.35 5.18 -24.94
C PRO A 22 9.30 4.49 -23.95
N VAL A 23 9.04 4.68 -22.67
CA VAL A 23 9.53 3.79 -21.62
C VAL A 23 8.79 2.46 -21.81
N THR A 24 9.53 1.38 -21.98
CA THR A 24 8.95 0.03 -22.13
C THR A 24 8.01 -0.28 -20.98
N ALA A 25 6.75 -0.54 -21.30
CA ALA A 25 5.58 -0.48 -20.43
C ALA A 25 5.48 -1.51 -19.29
N GLU A 26 6.48 -2.36 -19.07
CA GLU A 26 6.41 -3.45 -18.08
C GLU A 26 6.93 -3.11 -16.68
N SER A 27 7.68 -2.01 -16.52
CA SER A 27 8.24 -1.60 -15.22
C SER A 27 7.43 -0.51 -14.50
N ALA A 28 6.42 0.08 -15.14
CA ALA A 28 5.76 1.30 -14.68
C ALA A 28 4.46 1.09 -13.89
N GLU A 29 3.83 -0.09 -13.93
CA GLU A 29 2.48 -0.27 -13.38
C GLU A 29 2.41 -0.51 -11.86
N SER A 30 3.53 -0.78 -11.19
CA SER A 30 3.57 -0.84 -9.72
C SER A 30 4.43 0.25 -9.06
N ALA A 31 5.10 1.07 -9.88
CA ALA A 31 5.76 2.27 -9.42
C ALA A 31 4.95 3.46 -9.94
N GLY A 32 4.31 4.21 -9.04
CA GLY A 32 3.79 5.53 -9.39
C GLY A 32 4.89 6.36 -10.06
N PRO A 33 4.56 7.43 -10.81
CA PRO A 33 5.49 8.11 -11.69
C PRO A 33 6.77 8.48 -10.94
N SER A 34 7.89 7.88 -11.33
CA SER A 34 9.22 8.24 -10.87
C SER A 34 9.55 9.62 -11.44
N VAL A 35 9.25 10.67 -10.69
CA VAL A 35 9.65 12.03 -11.00
C VAL A 35 10.95 12.31 -10.27
N VAL A 36 12.04 11.75 -10.75
CA VAL A 36 13.38 12.27 -10.44
C VAL A 36 14.29 12.02 -11.64
N ALA A 37 14.36 12.97 -12.54
CA ALA A 37 15.04 12.85 -13.82
C ALA A 37 16.38 13.59 -13.83
N ASP A 38 17.34 13.22 -12.97
CA ASP A 38 18.71 13.74 -13.14
C ASP A 38 19.75 12.65 -13.39
N VAL A 39 19.38 11.37 -13.19
CA VAL A 39 20.32 10.27 -13.46
C VAL A 39 19.61 9.23 -14.35
N PRO A 40 20.16 8.90 -15.54
CA PRO A 40 19.58 7.85 -16.37
C PRO A 40 19.49 6.52 -15.60
N ALA A 41 18.34 5.83 -15.74
CA ALA A 41 18.08 4.56 -15.03
C ALA A 41 19.13 3.48 -15.35
N SER A 42 19.77 3.54 -16.54
CA SER A 42 20.85 2.63 -16.96
C SER A 42 22.22 2.97 -16.38
N THR A 43 22.35 4.07 -15.64
CA THR A 43 23.64 4.47 -15.05
C THR A 43 24.05 3.47 -13.96
N ALA A 44 25.30 3.00 -14.04
CA ALA A 44 25.86 2.10 -13.04
C ALA A 44 26.08 2.78 -11.69
N ILE A 45 25.76 2.06 -10.61
CA ILE A 45 26.03 2.48 -9.24
C ILE A 45 27.31 1.78 -8.79
N VAL A 46 28.35 2.57 -8.54
CA VAL A 46 29.67 2.06 -8.12
C VAL A 46 30.04 2.49 -6.70
N ASP A 47 29.23 3.34 -6.09
CA ASP A 47 29.42 3.86 -4.73
C ASP A 47 28.13 3.70 -3.91
N PRO A 48 28.16 3.02 -2.74
CA PRO A 48 27.05 2.94 -1.81
C PRO A 48 26.51 4.31 -1.36
N THR A 49 27.35 5.34 -1.32
CA THR A 49 26.93 6.71 -0.95
C THR A 49 26.03 7.32 -2.02
N ALA A 50 26.31 7.06 -3.30
CA ALA A 50 25.44 7.48 -4.40
C ALA A 50 24.08 6.79 -4.35
N ALA A 51 24.04 5.48 -4.03
CA ALA A 51 22.80 4.74 -3.80
C ALA A 51 22.02 5.32 -2.61
N ALA A 52 22.68 5.61 -1.50
CA ALA A 52 22.06 6.21 -0.32
C ALA A 52 21.43 7.58 -0.64
N GLY A 53 22.15 8.44 -1.36
CA GLY A 53 21.64 9.72 -1.82
C GLY A 53 20.40 9.58 -2.73
N TYR A 54 20.40 8.60 -3.60
CA TYR A 54 19.23 8.29 -4.46
C TYR A 54 18.04 7.83 -3.64
N ILE A 55 18.22 6.85 -2.74
CA ILE A 55 17.17 6.34 -1.84
C ILE A 55 16.56 7.49 -1.03
N THR A 56 17.40 8.35 -0.45
CA THR A 56 16.95 9.52 0.32
C THR A 56 16.01 10.40 -0.51
N ARG A 57 16.44 10.75 -1.71
CA ARG A 57 15.72 11.68 -2.60
C ARG A 57 14.37 11.13 -3.06
N ILE A 58 14.27 9.83 -3.37
CA ILE A 58 13.02 9.26 -3.87
C ILE A 58 12.08 8.79 -2.75
N CYS A 59 12.61 8.32 -1.62
CA CYS A 59 11.81 7.77 -0.53
C CYS A 59 11.32 8.83 0.47
N PHE A 60 12.08 9.90 0.67
CA PHE A 60 11.79 10.91 1.69
C PHE A 60 11.69 12.32 1.08
N LYS A 61 10.48 12.65 0.60
CA LYS A 61 10.16 14.03 0.16
C LYS A 61 9.57 14.77 1.34
N THR A 62 10.37 15.64 1.96
CA THR A 62 9.94 16.42 3.12
C THR A 62 9.23 17.71 2.70
N GLY A 63 8.27 18.13 3.52
CA GLY A 63 7.47 19.34 3.32
C GLY A 63 6.33 19.41 4.33
N PRO A 64 5.53 20.49 4.34
CA PRO A 64 4.35 20.56 5.20
C PRO A 64 3.40 19.39 4.90
N PRO A 65 2.97 18.62 5.92
CA PRO A 65 2.05 17.51 5.70
C PRO A 65 0.65 18.04 5.35
N ARG A 66 0.23 17.86 4.12
CA ARG A 66 -1.06 18.37 3.61
C ARG A 66 -1.89 17.30 2.92
N ARG A 67 -1.27 16.21 2.48
CA ARG A 67 -1.91 15.26 1.58
C ARG A 67 -2.15 13.93 2.26
N ILE A 68 -3.28 13.34 1.90
CA ILE A 68 -3.68 11.99 2.26
C ILE A 68 -4.20 11.28 1.01
N GLY A 69 -3.87 10.00 0.88
CA GLY A 69 -4.39 9.10 -0.15
C GLY A 69 -4.66 7.71 0.42
N VAL A 70 -5.35 6.88 -0.33
CA VAL A 70 -5.57 5.48 0.02
C VAL A 70 -5.39 4.58 -1.19
N GLU A 71 -4.91 3.36 -0.92
CA GLU A 71 -4.97 2.23 -1.85
C GLU A 71 -5.93 1.20 -1.24
N LEU A 72 -6.99 0.90 -1.96
CA LEU A 72 -8.08 0.03 -1.52
C LEU A 72 -8.06 -1.24 -2.34
N GLU A 73 -7.78 -2.36 -1.71
CA GLU A 73 -7.60 -3.65 -2.38
C GLU A 73 -8.70 -4.64 -1.97
N TRP A 74 -9.20 -5.43 -2.90
CA TRP A 74 -10.21 -6.46 -2.67
C TRP A 74 -9.92 -7.73 -3.48
N THR A 75 -10.19 -8.89 -2.89
CA THR A 75 -10.39 -10.11 -3.68
C THR A 75 -11.65 -9.98 -4.54
N VAL A 76 -11.71 -10.66 -5.69
CA VAL A 76 -12.86 -10.63 -6.58
C VAL A 76 -13.43 -12.03 -6.72
N HIS A 77 -14.77 -12.16 -6.62
CA HIS A 77 -15.48 -13.43 -6.63
C HIS A 77 -16.66 -13.41 -7.61
N TYR A 78 -16.98 -14.55 -8.18
CA TYR A 78 -18.30 -14.71 -8.81
C TYR A 78 -19.39 -14.65 -7.74
N ARG A 79 -20.48 -13.92 -8.04
CA ARG A 79 -21.57 -13.68 -7.10
C ARG A 79 -22.19 -14.98 -6.59
N ASP A 80 -22.54 -15.87 -7.53
CA ASP A 80 -23.27 -17.09 -7.24
C ASP A 80 -22.38 -18.28 -6.89
N GLN A 81 -21.10 -18.21 -7.24
CA GLN A 81 -20.11 -19.27 -7.05
C GLN A 81 -18.79 -18.69 -6.52
N PRO A 82 -18.71 -18.21 -5.27
CA PRO A 82 -17.54 -17.50 -4.77
C PRO A 82 -16.27 -18.37 -4.70
N ALA A 83 -16.41 -19.69 -4.63
CA ALA A 83 -15.31 -20.64 -4.65
C ALA A 83 -14.81 -20.98 -6.07
N ARG A 84 -15.54 -20.60 -7.13
CA ARG A 84 -15.11 -20.77 -8.52
C ARG A 84 -13.83 -19.96 -8.76
N PRO A 85 -12.77 -20.56 -9.36
CA PRO A 85 -11.58 -19.83 -9.75
C PRO A 85 -11.90 -18.66 -10.68
N LEU A 86 -11.35 -17.48 -10.38
CA LEU A 86 -11.54 -16.29 -11.20
C LEU A 86 -10.85 -16.48 -12.56
N ASP A 87 -11.58 -16.20 -13.64
CA ASP A 87 -11.05 -16.14 -14.99
C ASP A 87 -10.53 -14.72 -15.26
N PRO A 88 -9.26 -14.55 -15.66
CA PRO A 88 -8.72 -13.23 -15.98
C PRO A 88 -9.45 -12.56 -17.17
N ALA A 89 -10.03 -13.32 -18.10
CA ALA A 89 -10.79 -12.76 -19.21
C ALA A 89 -12.13 -12.17 -18.75
N ASP A 90 -12.81 -12.81 -17.79
CA ASP A 90 -14.04 -12.30 -17.19
C ASP A 90 -13.74 -10.99 -16.43
N LEU A 91 -12.63 -10.96 -15.66
CA LEU A 91 -12.20 -9.76 -14.96
C LEU A 91 -11.84 -8.63 -15.93
N ALA A 92 -11.07 -8.91 -16.99
CA ALA A 92 -10.69 -7.93 -17.99
C ALA A 92 -11.91 -7.33 -18.70
N THR A 93 -12.91 -8.17 -18.99
CA THR A 93 -14.19 -7.74 -19.59
C THR A 93 -14.98 -6.85 -18.64
N ALA A 94 -15.05 -7.20 -17.36
CA ALA A 94 -15.74 -6.42 -16.34
C ALA A 94 -15.12 -5.03 -16.14
N LEU A 95 -13.78 -4.96 -16.09
CA LEU A 95 -13.05 -3.70 -15.92
C LEU A 95 -13.08 -2.83 -17.19
N GLY A 96 -13.19 -3.42 -18.37
CA GLY A 96 -13.30 -2.70 -19.66
C GLY A 96 -12.08 -1.80 -19.91
N GLY A 97 -12.29 -0.50 -20.18
CA GLY A 97 -11.23 0.49 -20.42
C GLY A 97 -10.38 0.82 -19.19
N HIS A 98 -10.84 0.48 -17.98
CA HIS A 98 -10.08 0.68 -16.74
C HIS A 98 -9.15 -0.50 -16.40
N ALA A 99 -9.20 -1.60 -17.17
CA ALA A 99 -8.32 -2.74 -16.94
C ALA A 99 -6.84 -2.31 -17.05
N PRO A 100 -5.95 -2.69 -16.12
CA PRO A 100 -4.54 -2.40 -16.27
C PRO A 100 -3.95 -3.20 -17.44
N ARG A 101 -2.86 -2.68 -18.02
CA ARG A 101 -2.20 -3.33 -19.17
C ARG A 101 -1.59 -4.68 -18.81
N THR A 102 -1.28 -4.91 -17.53
CA THR A 102 -0.86 -6.22 -17.01
C THR A 102 -1.94 -7.31 -17.15
N LEU A 103 -3.22 -6.93 -17.14
CA LEU A 103 -4.35 -7.83 -17.37
C LEU A 103 -4.81 -7.81 -18.83
N ARG A 104 -4.85 -6.64 -19.46
CA ARG A 104 -5.26 -6.43 -20.86
C ARG A 104 -4.28 -5.51 -21.58
N PRO A 105 -3.29 -6.03 -22.32
CA PRO A 105 -2.21 -5.24 -22.92
C PRO A 105 -2.66 -4.07 -23.82
N THR A 106 -3.82 -4.20 -24.46
CA THR A 106 -4.40 -3.17 -25.35
C THR A 106 -5.33 -2.18 -24.63
N SER A 107 -5.43 -2.26 -23.30
CA SER A 107 -6.29 -1.36 -22.54
C SER A 107 -5.76 0.08 -22.59
N PRO A 108 -6.62 1.10 -22.72
CA PRO A 108 -6.22 2.49 -22.51
C PRO A 108 -5.78 2.73 -21.06
N HIS A 109 -6.26 1.92 -20.12
CA HIS A 109 -6.05 2.06 -18.67
C HIS A 109 -6.55 3.41 -18.16
N ASP A 110 -7.78 3.74 -18.57
CA ASP A 110 -8.43 4.99 -18.15
C ASP A 110 -8.64 5.00 -16.63
N PRO A 111 -8.47 6.14 -15.96
CA PRO A 111 -8.83 6.27 -14.56
C PRO A 111 -10.36 6.10 -14.38
N LEU A 112 -10.77 5.75 -13.17
CA LEU A 112 -12.17 5.80 -12.76
C LEU A 112 -12.69 7.25 -12.78
N PRO A 113 -14.03 7.49 -12.75
CA PRO A 113 -14.60 8.82 -12.95
C PRO A 113 -14.06 9.93 -12.04
N HIS A 114 -13.53 9.59 -10.88
CA HIS A 114 -12.95 10.55 -9.92
C HIS A 114 -11.43 10.43 -9.79
N GLY A 115 -10.78 9.80 -10.77
CA GLY A 115 -9.33 9.78 -10.91
C GLY A 115 -8.63 8.59 -10.27
N GLY A 116 -9.35 7.69 -9.62
CA GLY A 116 -8.77 6.45 -9.08
C GLY A 116 -8.25 5.54 -10.21
N LEU A 117 -7.00 5.07 -10.08
CA LEU A 117 -6.44 4.10 -11.01
C LEU A 117 -6.69 2.68 -10.50
N VAL A 118 -7.13 1.81 -11.42
CA VAL A 118 -7.34 0.39 -11.13
C VAL A 118 -6.07 -0.39 -11.42
N THR A 119 -5.58 -1.13 -10.44
CA THR A 119 -4.53 -2.14 -10.62
C THR A 119 -5.09 -3.54 -10.33
N VAL A 120 -4.38 -4.57 -10.77
CA VAL A 120 -4.75 -5.97 -10.53
C VAL A 120 -3.52 -6.72 -10.06
N GLU A 121 -3.65 -7.32 -8.89
CA GLU A 121 -2.61 -8.11 -8.25
C GLU A 121 -2.53 -9.54 -8.82
N PRO A 122 -1.43 -10.29 -8.59
CA PRO A 122 -1.20 -11.59 -9.22
C PRO A 122 -2.33 -12.61 -9.09
N GLY A 123 -3.11 -12.58 -8.03
CA GLY A 123 -4.25 -13.48 -7.81
C GLY A 123 -5.59 -12.97 -8.36
N GLY A 124 -5.59 -11.77 -8.98
CA GLY A 124 -6.79 -11.12 -9.50
C GLY A 124 -7.48 -10.23 -8.46
N GLN A 125 -6.79 -9.89 -7.37
CA GLN A 125 -7.28 -8.85 -6.47
C GLN A 125 -7.25 -7.53 -7.24
N VAL A 126 -8.31 -6.74 -7.09
CA VAL A 126 -8.45 -5.42 -7.70
C VAL A 126 -8.15 -4.36 -6.65
N GLU A 127 -7.33 -3.41 -7.02
CA GLU A 127 -6.96 -2.27 -6.19
C GLU A 127 -7.40 -0.97 -6.87
N ILE A 128 -7.83 0.01 -6.06
CA ILE A 128 -7.97 1.41 -6.46
C ILE A 128 -6.93 2.23 -5.73
N SER A 129 -6.01 2.85 -6.47
CA SER A 129 -5.11 3.88 -5.95
C SER A 129 -5.71 5.26 -6.21
N THR A 130 -5.99 6.02 -5.14
CA THR A 130 -6.58 7.35 -5.27
C THR A 130 -5.52 8.41 -5.57
N PRO A 131 -5.86 9.48 -6.30
CA PRO A 131 -5.06 10.70 -6.25
C PRO A 131 -4.95 11.20 -4.81
N PRO A 132 -3.79 11.74 -4.37
CA PRO A 132 -3.67 12.36 -3.06
C PRO A 132 -4.49 13.65 -3.00
N THR A 133 -5.19 13.86 -1.88
CA THR A 133 -6.02 15.04 -1.63
C THR A 133 -5.54 15.80 -0.39
N GLU A 134 -5.87 17.08 -0.30
CA GLU A 134 -5.59 17.91 0.89
C GLU A 134 -6.68 17.82 1.96
N SER A 135 -7.77 17.12 1.68
CA SER A 135 -8.94 17.00 2.56
C SER A 135 -9.38 15.55 2.66
N LEU A 136 -9.53 15.06 3.87
CA LEU A 136 -10.10 13.73 4.11
C LEU A 136 -11.56 13.64 3.62
N THR A 137 -12.31 14.73 3.68
CA THR A 137 -13.67 14.82 3.13
C THR A 137 -13.67 14.64 1.62
N THR A 138 -12.78 15.33 0.91
CA THR A 138 -12.62 15.15 -0.54
C THR A 138 -12.19 13.74 -0.87
N LEU A 139 -11.20 13.20 -0.15
CA LEU A 139 -10.76 11.80 -0.33
C LEU A 139 -11.93 10.82 -0.16
N HIS A 140 -12.74 11.00 0.90
CA HIS A 140 -13.91 10.15 1.16
C HIS A 140 -14.93 10.21 0.01
N GLN A 141 -15.20 11.40 -0.50
CA GLN A 141 -16.15 11.59 -1.61
C GLN A 141 -15.66 10.92 -2.90
N VAL A 142 -14.43 11.23 -3.34
CA VAL A 142 -13.91 10.73 -4.63
C VAL A 142 -13.66 9.24 -4.59
N ALA A 143 -13.05 8.72 -3.52
CA ALA A 143 -12.78 7.29 -3.39
C ALA A 143 -14.07 6.48 -3.27
N SER A 144 -15.05 6.93 -2.48
CA SER A 144 -16.36 6.24 -2.37
C SER A 144 -17.10 6.21 -3.70
N ALA A 145 -17.07 7.31 -4.46
CA ALA A 145 -17.70 7.36 -5.78
C ALA A 145 -17.01 6.38 -6.77
N ASP A 146 -15.67 6.30 -6.75
CA ASP A 146 -14.93 5.36 -7.59
C ASP A 146 -15.16 3.89 -7.17
N VAL A 147 -15.25 3.61 -5.86
CA VAL A 147 -15.63 2.28 -5.35
C VAL A 147 -17.03 1.88 -5.86
N VAL A 148 -17.99 2.80 -5.82
CA VAL A 148 -19.34 2.57 -6.36
C VAL A 148 -19.29 2.32 -7.87
N ALA A 149 -18.50 3.08 -8.63
CA ALA A 149 -18.36 2.90 -10.07
C ALA A 149 -17.76 1.53 -10.40
N LEU A 150 -16.69 1.12 -9.71
CA LEU A 150 -16.05 -0.19 -9.85
C LEU A 150 -17.03 -1.31 -9.47
N THR A 151 -17.71 -1.21 -8.33
CA THR A 151 -18.69 -2.21 -7.86
C THR A 151 -19.78 -2.44 -8.90
N ARG A 152 -20.36 -1.38 -9.45
CA ARG A 152 -21.40 -1.48 -10.49
C ARG A 152 -20.91 -2.19 -11.76
N ARG A 153 -19.64 -1.98 -12.14
CA ARG A 153 -19.05 -2.68 -13.30
C ARG A 153 -18.92 -4.18 -13.04
N LEU A 154 -18.35 -4.54 -11.91
CA LEU A 154 -18.18 -5.93 -11.51
C LEU A 154 -19.53 -6.62 -11.37
N ASP A 155 -20.51 -5.97 -10.75
CA ASP A 155 -21.87 -6.48 -10.59
C ASP A 155 -22.55 -6.85 -11.91
N ARG A 156 -22.41 -6.00 -12.95
CA ARG A 156 -22.96 -6.29 -14.29
C ARG A 156 -22.33 -7.52 -14.94
N ALA A 157 -21.11 -7.86 -14.56
CA ALA A 157 -20.40 -9.05 -15.02
C ALA A 157 -20.60 -10.27 -14.10
N GLY A 158 -21.50 -10.19 -13.11
CA GLY A 158 -21.72 -11.26 -12.14
C GLY A 158 -20.58 -11.45 -11.16
N LEU A 159 -19.69 -10.45 -11.03
CA LEU A 159 -18.57 -10.42 -10.08
C LEU A 159 -18.90 -9.52 -8.88
N ARG A 160 -18.20 -9.72 -7.77
CA ARG A 160 -18.30 -8.87 -6.58
C ARG A 160 -16.96 -8.69 -5.90
N LEU A 161 -16.77 -7.59 -5.23
CA LEU A 161 -15.65 -7.33 -4.34
C LEU A 161 -15.76 -8.19 -3.07
N GLY A 162 -14.62 -8.70 -2.60
CA GLY A 162 -14.49 -9.36 -1.31
C GLY A 162 -14.59 -8.36 -0.16
N ARG A 163 -14.77 -8.86 1.06
CA ARG A 163 -15.02 -8.04 2.26
C ARG A 163 -13.98 -8.26 3.35
N THR A 164 -12.93 -9.04 3.06
CA THR A 164 -11.96 -9.53 4.06
C THR A 164 -10.53 -9.39 3.54
N GLY A 165 -9.59 -9.28 4.47
CA GLY A 165 -8.17 -9.17 4.15
C GLY A 165 -7.50 -10.43 3.61
N CYS A 166 -8.20 -11.56 3.56
CA CYS A 166 -7.79 -12.77 2.85
C CYS A 166 -8.96 -13.34 2.05
N ASP A 167 -8.69 -14.11 0.98
CA ASP A 167 -9.73 -14.83 0.24
C ASP A 167 -10.33 -15.92 1.14
N PRO A 168 -11.60 -15.77 1.56
CA PRO A 168 -12.21 -16.72 2.47
C PRO A 168 -12.69 -18.01 1.78
N PHE A 169 -12.73 -18.04 0.43
CA PHE A 169 -13.35 -19.11 -0.34
C PHE A 169 -12.33 -19.99 -1.06
N ARG A 170 -11.27 -19.39 -1.62
CA ARG A 170 -10.35 -20.05 -2.56
C ARG A 170 -8.93 -20.11 -2.02
N PRO A 171 -8.19 -21.19 -2.33
CA PRO A 171 -6.75 -21.18 -2.16
C PRO A 171 -6.09 -20.15 -3.11
N PRO A 172 -4.89 -19.64 -2.76
CA PRO A 172 -4.17 -18.70 -3.59
C PRO A 172 -3.84 -19.32 -4.95
N ARG A 173 -4.10 -18.59 -6.01
CA ARG A 173 -3.81 -18.99 -7.39
C ARG A 173 -3.34 -17.78 -8.19
N GLN A 174 -2.15 -17.86 -8.76
CA GLN A 174 -1.65 -16.82 -9.65
C GLN A 174 -2.39 -16.88 -10.98
N ILE A 175 -3.05 -15.79 -11.38
CA ILE A 175 -3.72 -15.62 -12.67
C ILE A 175 -2.96 -14.66 -13.60
N LEU A 176 -2.26 -13.66 -13.06
CA LEU A 176 -1.39 -12.79 -13.85
C LEU A 176 0.04 -13.35 -13.87
N ARG A 177 0.53 -13.63 -15.08
CA ARG A 177 1.83 -14.27 -15.31
C ARG A 177 2.78 -13.39 -16.12
N ASN A 178 2.85 -12.10 -15.81
CA ASN A 178 3.89 -11.27 -16.37
C ASN A 178 5.27 -11.70 -15.84
N ARG A 179 6.35 -11.22 -16.48
CA ARG A 179 7.73 -11.58 -16.13
C ARG A 179 8.02 -11.29 -14.65
N ARG A 180 7.64 -10.11 -14.15
CA ARG A 180 7.86 -9.68 -12.77
C ARG A 180 7.17 -10.62 -11.75
N TYR A 181 5.88 -10.87 -11.91
CA TYR A 181 5.12 -11.72 -10.98
C TYR A 181 5.57 -13.18 -11.00
N THR A 182 6.01 -13.66 -12.16
CA THR A 182 6.62 -15.01 -12.28
C THR A 182 7.93 -15.09 -11.50
N ALA A 183 8.80 -14.06 -11.61
CA ALA A 183 10.04 -14.00 -10.85
C ALA A 183 9.81 -13.88 -9.34
N MET A 184 8.85 -13.05 -8.92
CA MET A 184 8.46 -12.93 -7.51
C MET A 184 7.96 -14.28 -6.95
N ALA A 185 7.07 -14.95 -7.67
CA ALA A 185 6.54 -16.25 -7.26
C ALA A 185 7.66 -17.30 -7.11
N ALA A 186 8.61 -17.35 -8.06
CA ALA A 186 9.75 -18.23 -8.01
C ALA A 186 10.69 -17.91 -6.82
N ALA A 187 10.91 -16.63 -6.54
CA ALA A 187 11.75 -16.20 -5.43
C ALA A 187 11.11 -16.59 -4.07
N PHE A 188 9.84 -16.25 -3.87
CA PHE A 188 9.15 -16.56 -2.62
C PHE A 188 8.87 -18.06 -2.43
N ALA A 189 8.73 -18.84 -3.50
CA ALA A 189 8.56 -20.29 -3.41
C ALA A 189 9.71 -20.99 -2.67
N ARG A 190 10.92 -20.37 -2.67
CA ARG A 190 12.07 -20.87 -1.88
C ARG A 190 11.85 -20.80 -0.37
N GLN A 191 10.96 -19.90 0.07
CA GLN A 191 10.62 -19.67 1.48
C GLN A 191 9.34 -20.41 1.90
N GLY A 192 8.77 -21.21 1.00
CA GLY A 192 7.57 -21.98 1.25
C GLY A 192 6.30 -21.34 0.67
N ARG A 193 5.16 -21.65 1.28
CA ARG A 193 3.83 -21.33 0.73
C ARG A 193 3.40 -19.88 0.96
N ALA A 194 3.96 -19.21 1.95
CA ALA A 194 3.54 -17.87 2.37
C ALA A 194 3.60 -16.83 1.23
N GLY A 195 4.55 -17.00 0.28
CA GLY A 195 4.64 -16.12 -0.89
C GLY A 195 3.43 -16.18 -1.80
N ALA A 196 2.91 -17.38 -2.08
CA ALA A 196 1.69 -17.55 -2.86
C ALA A 196 0.47 -16.96 -2.13
N ASP A 197 0.37 -17.20 -0.81
CA ASP A 197 -0.69 -16.64 0.02
C ASP A 197 -0.68 -15.12 -0.01
N MET A 198 0.50 -14.49 0.13
CA MET A 198 0.68 -13.03 0.09
C MET A 198 0.30 -12.46 -1.29
N MET A 199 0.90 -13.00 -2.36
CA MET A 199 0.73 -12.46 -3.71
C MET A 199 -0.68 -12.66 -4.26
N CYS A 200 -1.35 -13.76 -3.90
CA CYS A 200 -2.56 -14.20 -4.61
C CYS A 200 -3.79 -14.35 -3.72
N GLY A 201 -3.68 -14.17 -2.42
CA GLY A 201 -4.78 -14.47 -1.49
C GLY A 201 -5.05 -13.41 -0.45
N THR A 202 -4.31 -12.30 -0.45
CA THR A 202 -4.51 -11.19 0.51
C THR A 202 -5.07 -9.95 -0.16
N ALA A 203 -5.76 -9.12 0.62
CA ALA A 203 -6.24 -7.80 0.23
C ALA A 203 -6.07 -6.84 1.41
N GLY A 204 -5.54 -5.66 1.16
CA GLY A 204 -5.20 -4.66 2.15
C GLY A 204 -5.90 -3.32 1.96
N LEU A 205 -5.75 -2.49 2.99
CA LEU A 205 -5.95 -1.06 2.92
C LEU A 205 -4.63 -0.38 3.24
N GLN A 206 -4.19 0.49 2.37
CA GLN A 206 -3.01 1.30 2.59
C GLN A 206 -3.44 2.76 2.75
N VAL A 207 -2.92 3.41 3.79
CA VAL A 207 -3.14 4.85 4.00
C VAL A 207 -1.81 5.56 3.77
N CYS A 208 -1.83 6.52 2.86
CA CYS A 208 -0.66 7.27 2.41
C CYS A 208 -0.71 8.67 3.01
N LEU A 209 0.33 9.05 3.75
CA LEU A 209 0.45 10.34 4.43
C LEU A 209 1.77 11.00 4.08
N ASP A 210 1.79 12.32 3.88
CA ASP A 210 3.05 13.05 3.70
C ASP A 210 4.05 12.75 4.83
N THR A 211 5.34 12.70 4.50
CA THR A 211 6.41 12.49 5.48
C THR A 211 6.51 13.59 6.54
N GLY A 212 5.95 14.77 6.24
CA GLY A 212 6.11 15.96 7.05
C GLY A 212 7.40 16.72 6.71
N SER A 213 7.63 17.83 7.41
CA SER A 213 8.88 18.56 7.33
C SER A 213 10.04 17.76 7.94
N ASP A 214 11.29 18.16 7.69
CA ASP A 214 12.48 17.51 8.27
C ASP A 214 12.39 17.38 9.80
N ARG A 215 11.81 18.37 10.48
CA ARG A 215 11.62 18.34 11.94
C ARG A 215 10.55 17.35 12.39
N GLN A 216 9.61 17.01 11.52
CA GLN A 216 8.49 16.10 11.81
C GLN A 216 8.77 14.67 11.37
N LEU A 217 9.70 14.47 10.43
CA LEU A 217 9.96 13.17 9.81
C LEU A 217 10.20 12.06 10.83
N SER A 218 11.10 12.27 11.80
CA SER A 218 11.40 11.27 12.83
C SER A 218 10.17 10.90 13.67
N LEU A 219 9.39 11.90 14.12
CA LEU A 219 8.15 11.66 14.89
C LEU A 219 7.12 10.88 14.06
N ARG A 220 6.88 11.30 12.83
CA ARG A 220 5.87 10.68 11.95
C ARG A 220 6.27 9.25 11.55
N TRP A 221 7.55 9.03 11.27
CA TRP A 221 8.09 7.70 10.99
C TRP A 221 7.94 6.76 12.19
N SER A 222 8.34 7.19 13.37
CA SER A 222 8.23 6.42 14.60
C SER A 222 6.76 6.11 14.92
N ALA A 223 5.88 7.11 14.83
CA ALA A 223 4.46 6.93 15.05
C ALA A 223 3.85 5.93 14.08
N ALA A 224 4.17 6.01 12.78
CA ALA A 224 3.65 5.08 11.79
C ALA A 224 3.96 3.61 12.15
N HIS A 225 5.09 3.34 12.79
CA HIS A 225 5.45 2.00 13.24
C HIS A 225 4.83 1.65 14.61
N LEU A 226 4.92 2.54 15.60
CA LEU A 226 4.43 2.29 16.95
C LEU A 226 2.92 2.06 17.01
N LEU A 227 2.16 2.74 16.15
CA LEU A 227 0.72 2.57 16.02
C LEU A 227 0.30 1.27 15.31
N GLY A 228 1.26 0.54 14.71
CA GLY A 228 0.99 -0.67 13.94
C GLY A 228 0.24 -1.75 14.74
N PRO A 229 0.77 -2.27 15.86
CA PRO A 229 0.12 -3.35 16.60
C PRO A 229 -1.33 -3.04 17.03
N PRO A 230 -1.65 -1.90 17.71
CA PRO A 230 -3.04 -1.60 18.07
C PRO A 230 -3.96 -1.39 16.87
N LEU A 231 -3.46 -0.83 15.76
CA LEU A 231 -4.26 -0.65 14.55
C LEU A 231 -4.48 -1.97 13.80
N ILE A 232 -3.49 -2.87 13.76
CA ILE A 232 -3.69 -4.24 13.26
C ILE A 232 -4.81 -4.91 14.02
N ALA A 233 -4.78 -4.89 15.35
CA ALA A 233 -5.79 -5.54 16.18
C ALA A 233 -7.18 -4.92 16.01
N LEU A 234 -7.27 -3.59 15.96
CA LEU A 234 -8.52 -2.85 15.82
C LEU A 234 -9.19 -3.08 14.45
N PHE A 235 -8.38 -3.26 13.40
CA PHE A 235 -8.85 -3.39 12.03
C PHE A 235 -8.61 -4.79 11.42
N ALA A 236 -8.27 -5.78 12.25
CA ALA A 236 -8.17 -7.17 11.83
C ALA A 236 -9.47 -7.64 11.17
N ASN A 237 -9.38 -8.19 9.98
CA ASN A 237 -10.53 -8.64 9.20
C ASN A 237 -10.19 -9.81 8.28
N SER A 238 -9.34 -10.74 8.71
CA SER A 238 -8.98 -11.91 7.90
C SER A 238 -8.85 -13.21 8.69
N PRO A 239 -9.88 -13.59 9.49
CA PRO A 239 -9.82 -14.80 10.32
C PRO A 239 -10.01 -16.10 9.53
N THR A 240 -10.41 -16.01 8.26
CA THR A 240 -10.73 -17.15 7.40
C THR A 240 -9.91 -17.08 6.11
N ARG A 241 -9.40 -18.23 5.67
CA ARG A 241 -8.68 -18.40 4.40
C ARG A 241 -9.09 -19.72 3.75
N ALA A 242 -9.44 -19.70 2.46
CA ALA A 242 -9.76 -20.89 1.68
C ALA A 242 -10.77 -21.84 2.40
N GLY A 243 -11.85 -21.30 2.92
CA GLY A 243 -12.90 -22.05 3.60
C GLY A 243 -12.60 -22.46 5.04
N ARG A 244 -11.43 -22.10 5.60
CA ARG A 244 -11.01 -22.54 6.95
C ARG A 244 -10.71 -21.36 7.86
N ARG A 245 -11.13 -21.45 9.11
CA ARG A 245 -10.67 -20.55 10.17
C ARG A 245 -9.18 -20.82 10.42
N THR A 246 -8.40 -19.76 10.50
CA THR A 246 -6.94 -19.86 10.63
C THR A 246 -6.45 -19.82 12.07
N GLY A 247 -7.27 -19.35 12.99
CA GLY A 247 -6.87 -19.07 14.38
C GLY A 247 -6.19 -17.69 14.55
N TRP A 248 -6.10 -16.91 13.49
CA TRP A 248 -5.56 -15.55 13.50
C TRP A 248 -6.65 -14.51 13.31
N ALA A 249 -6.50 -13.35 13.95
CA ALA A 249 -7.35 -12.19 13.76
C ALA A 249 -7.11 -11.58 12.37
N SER A 250 -5.84 -11.36 12.06
CA SER A 250 -5.37 -10.96 10.74
C SER A 250 -4.42 -12.00 10.17
N SER A 251 -4.97 -12.93 9.39
CA SER A 251 -4.16 -13.91 8.64
C SER A 251 -3.32 -13.23 7.55
N ARG A 252 -3.77 -12.09 7.05
CA ARG A 252 -3.01 -11.27 6.12
C ARG A 252 -1.70 -10.82 6.79
N MET A 253 -1.79 -10.16 7.94
CA MET A 253 -0.60 -9.68 8.64
C MET A 253 0.28 -10.82 9.16
N ALA A 254 -0.31 -11.94 9.59
CA ALA A 254 0.46 -13.14 9.91
C ALA A 254 1.35 -13.59 8.73
N THR A 255 0.79 -13.61 7.51
CA THR A 255 1.52 -13.97 6.30
C THR A 255 2.62 -12.94 5.98
N TRP A 256 2.30 -11.66 6.01
CA TRP A 256 3.26 -10.59 5.71
C TRP A 256 4.43 -10.56 6.69
N LEU A 257 4.17 -10.60 7.99
CA LEU A 257 5.19 -10.50 9.04
C LEU A 257 6.15 -11.71 9.08
N THR A 258 5.75 -12.86 8.53
CA THR A 258 6.55 -14.11 8.60
C THR A 258 7.15 -14.54 7.27
N LEU A 259 6.75 -13.92 6.15
CA LEU A 259 7.16 -14.34 4.81
C LEU A 259 8.66 -14.20 4.58
N ASP A 260 9.20 -13.02 4.76
CA ASP A 260 10.60 -12.65 4.52
C ASP A 260 10.99 -11.56 5.53
N PRO A 261 11.50 -11.94 6.70
CA PRO A 261 11.75 -10.99 7.79
C PRO A 261 12.58 -9.78 7.37
N VAL A 262 13.53 -9.93 6.45
CA VAL A 262 14.37 -8.82 5.99
C VAL A 262 13.56 -7.78 5.21
N ARG A 263 12.57 -8.26 4.40
CA ARG A 263 11.74 -7.40 3.54
C ARG A 263 10.47 -6.94 4.19
N THR A 264 9.83 -7.83 4.99
CA THR A 264 8.44 -7.68 5.39
C THR A 264 8.25 -7.46 6.89
N ALA A 265 9.27 -7.73 7.74
CA ALA A 265 9.14 -7.52 9.17
C ALA A 265 9.04 -6.02 9.53
N ALA A 266 8.40 -5.76 10.66
CA ALA A 266 8.53 -4.49 11.36
C ALA A 266 9.98 -4.26 11.82
N PRO A 267 10.38 -3.03 12.15
CA PRO A 267 11.69 -2.77 12.75
C PRO A 267 11.92 -3.64 13.98
N ALA A 268 13.14 -4.18 14.12
CA ALA A 268 13.49 -5.07 15.23
C ALA A 268 13.53 -4.36 16.58
N ASP A 269 13.80 -3.05 16.58
CA ASP A 269 13.80 -2.20 17.78
C ASP A 269 12.58 -1.27 17.77
N PRO A 270 11.51 -1.62 18.49
CA PRO A 270 10.34 -0.76 18.62
C PRO A 270 10.67 0.55 19.37
N THR A 271 11.75 0.58 20.19
CA THR A 271 12.19 1.75 20.92
C THR A 271 13.08 2.67 20.08
N ALA A 272 13.47 2.27 18.88
CA ALA A 272 14.11 3.16 17.91
C ALA A 272 13.27 4.41 17.62
N GLY A 273 11.96 4.37 17.96
CA GLY A 273 11.07 5.54 17.94
C GLY A 273 11.14 6.45 19.15
N VAL A 274 11.80 6.05 20.25
CA VAL A 274 11.95 6.87 21.47
C VAL A 274 13.26 7.68 21.43
N ARG A 275 14.28 7.17 20.77
CA ARG A 275 15.46 7.97 20.38
C ARG A 275 15.13 8.72 19.09
N PRO A 276 15.72 9.90 18.84
CA PRO A 276 15.55 10.53 17.52
C PRO A 276 16.01 9.53 16.48
N ALA A 277 15.04 8.79 15.91
CA ALA A 277 15.29 7.89 14.80
C ALA A 277 15.84 8.72 13.64
N ASP A 278 16.84 8.21 12.97
CA ASP A 278 17.21 8.68 11.64
C ASP A 278 16.50 7.78 10.59
N PRO A 279 15.27 8.12 10.17
CA PRO A 279 14.49 7.30 9.26
C PRO A 279 15.21 7.05 7.94
N VAL A 280 15.98 8.03 7.50
CA VAL A 280 16.72 7.97 6.23
C VAL A 280 17.87 6.96 6.34
N ALA A 281 18.67 7.04 7.39
CA ALA A 281 19.75 6.09 7.63
C ALA A 281 19.23 4.68 7.85
N ASP A 282 18.15 4.52 8.65
CA ASP A 282 17.56 3.21 8.93
C ASP A 282 16.98 2.55 7.69
N TRP A 283 16.23 3.28 6.88
CA TRP A 283 15.68 2.78 5.64
C TRP A 283 16.77 2.45 4.62
N THR A 284 17.73 3.35 4.44
CA THR A 284 18.87 3.16 3.53
C THR A 284 19.67 1.91 3.88
N ARG A 285 19.98 1.74 5.17
CA ARG A 285 20.67 0.54 5.67
C ARG A 285 19.85 -0.69 5.36
N ARG A 286 18.55 -0.71 5.68
CA ARG A 286 17.66 -1.82 5.39
C ARG A 286 17.65 -2.18 3.91
N VAL A 287 17.56 -1.21 3.01
CA VAL A 287 17.57 -1.45 1.56
C VAL A 287 18.92 -2.04 1.13
N LEU A 288 20.03 -1.46 1.56
CA LEU A 288 21.36 -1.90 1.14
C LEU A 288 21.76 -3.26 1.74
N ASP A 289 21.29 -3.58 2.96
CA ASP A 289 21.56 -4.84 3.65
C ASP A 289 20.60 -5.99 3.21
N THR A 290 19.60 -5.68 2.38
CA THR A 290 18.67 -6.68 1.87
C THR A 290 19.18 -7.25 0.54
N PRO A 291 19.22 -8.58 0.35
CA PRO A 291 19.53 -9.18 -0.95
C PRO A 291 18.45 -8.82 -1.99
N PRO A 292 18.79 -8.57 -3.27
CA PRO A 292 17.79 -8.42 -4.32
C PRO A 292 16.88 -9.66 -4.39
N LEU A 293 15.58 -9.46 -4.58
CA LEU A 293 14.64 -10.58 -4.72
C LEU A 293 14.88 -11.33 -6.03
N PHE A 294 15.12 -10.58 -7.10
CA PHE A 294 15.53 -11.02 -8.42
C PHE A 294 16.25 -9.88 -9.16
N VAL A 295 16.98 -10.24 -10.20
CA VAL A 295 17.70 -9.29 -11.06
C VAL A 295 17.21 -9.47 -12.49
N ASP A 296 16.93 -8.34 -13.18
CA ASP A 296 16.58 -8.36 -14.60
C ASP A 296 17.86 -8.43 -15.45
N GLU A 297 17.96 -9.47 -16.26
CA GLU A 297 19.08 -9.70 -17.18
C GLU A 297 18.55 -9.89 -18.62
N PRO A 298 19.37 -9.64 -19.66
CA PRO A 298 18.94 -9.81 -21.04
C PRO A 298 18.37 -11.20 -21.36
N THR A 299 18.87 -12.24 -20.65
CA THR A 299 18.43 -13.63 -20.79
C THR A 299 17.18 -13.96 -19.97
N GLY A 300 16.70 -13.04 -19.15
CA GLY A 300 15.56 -13.22 -18.26
C GLY A 300 15.87 -12.87 -16.81
N TRP A 301 14.89 -13.08 -15.93
CA TRP A 301 15.04 -12.83 -14.51
C TRP A 301 15.91 -13.90 -13.84
N ARG A 302 16.97 -13.47 -13.17
CA ARG A 302 17.83 -14.35 -12.37
C ARG A 302 17.51 -14.21 -10.89
N LEU A 303 17.41 -15.33 -10.20
CA LEU A 303 17.36 -15.33 -8.74
C LEU A 303 18.80 -15.20 -8.21
N PRO A 304 19.13 -14.10 -7.51
CA PRO A 304 20.48 -13.90 -7.01
C PRO A 304 20.79 -14.84 -5.85
N GLY A 305 22.08 -14.90 -5.49
CA GLY A 305 22.54 -15.48 -4.24
C GLY A 305 22.19 -14.62 -3.01
N PRO A 306 22.74 -14.95 -1.85
CA PRO A 306 22.46 -14.25 -0.60
C PRO A 306 23.13 -12.86 -0.49
N ALA A 307 23.92 -12.43 -1.49
CA ALA A 307 24.62 -11.15 -1.45
C ALA A 307 23.62 -9.99 -1.36
N THR A 308 23.86 -9.07 -0.43
CA THR A 308 23.06 -7.88 -0.25
C THR A 308 23.20 -6.91 -1.43
N PHE A 309 22.28 -5.95 -1.56
CA PHE A 309 22.39 -4.93 -2.61
C PHE A 309 23.68 -4.10 -2.44
N GLY A 310 24.05 -3.77 -1.20
CA GLY A 310 25.30 -3.08 -0.90
C GLY A 310 26.55 -3.89 -1.24
N GLU A 311 26.51 -5.22 -1.05
CA GLU A 311 27.58 -6.11 -1.50
C GLU A 311 27.66 -6.16 -3.03
N TRP A 312 26.55 -6.18 -3.71
CA TRP A 312 26.52 -6.12 -5.18
C TRP A 312 27.14 -4.82 -5.72
N ILE A 313 26.85 -3.66 -5.10
CA ILE A 313 27.51 -2.40 -5.47
C ILE A 313 29.04 -2.53 -5.30
N ARG A 314 29.52 -3.05 -4.16
CA ARG A 314 30.95 -3.12 -3.84
C ARG A 314 31.72 -4.10 -4.73
N THR A 315 31.10 -5.22 -5.11
CA THR A 315 31.75 -6.25 -5.90
C THR A 315 31.63 -6.03 -7.41
N GLY A 316 30.57 -5.32 -7.84
CA GLY A 316 30.24 -5.14 -9.24
C GLY A 316 30.00 -6.44 -10.01
N THR A 317 29.71 -7.55 -9.33
CA THR A 317 29.63 -8.90 -9.94
C THR A 317 28.21 -9.41 -9.92
N PRO A 318 27.68 -9.92 -11.04
CA PRO A 318 28.31 -10.17 -12.35
C PRO A 318 28.48 -8.91 -13.22
N ARG A 319 27.83 -7.84 -12.90
CA ARG A 319 27.97 -6.47 -13.44
C ARG A 319 27.67 -5.47 -12.33
N PRO A 320 28.11 -4.23 -12.42
CA PRO A 320 27.64 -3.19 -11.51
C PRO A 320 26.12 -3.06 -11.59
N PRO A 321 25.41 -2.90 -10.45
CA PRO A 321 23.98 -2.59 -10.45
C PRO A 321 23.73 -1.19 -11.02
N THR A 322 22.55 -0.98 -11.56
CA THR A 322 22.09 0.31 -12.09
C THR A 322 21.05 0.93 -11.20
N TYR A 323 20.66 2.19 -11.47
CA TYR A 323 19.52 2.80 -10.78
C TYR A 323 18.20 2.10 -11.10
N ALA A 324 18.04 1.51 -12.29
CA ALA A 324 16.90 0.63 -12.59
C ALA A 324 16.86 -0.62 -11.72
N ASP A 325 18.02 -1.23 -11.42
CA ASP A 325 18.09 -2.35 -10.50
C ASP A 325 17.72 -1.92 -9.06
N LEU A 326 18.13 -0.71 -8.64
CA LEU A 326 17.78 -0.16 -7.33
C LEU A 326 16.28 0.15 -7.23
N ASP A 327 15.67 0.73 -8.26
CA ASP A 327 14.21 0.96 -8.31
C ASP A 327 13.44 -0.36 -8.25
N LEU A 328 13.90 -1.35 -9.01
CA LEU A 328 13.33 -2.70 -8.97
C LEU A 328 13.46 -3.31 -7.56
N HIS A 329 14.62 -3.18 -6.92
CA HIS A 329 14.86 -3.65 -5.57
C HIS A 329 13.95 -2.97 -4.55
N LEU A 330 13.86 -1.62 -4.59
CA LEU A 330 12.95 -0.85 -3.74
C LEU A 330 11.49 -1.27 -3.93
N SER A 331 11.08 -1.56 -5.17
CA SER A 331 9.72 -2.01 -5.47
C SER A 331 9.39 -3.40 -4.91
N THR A 332 10.40 -4.16 -4.49
CA THR A 332 10.26 -5.48 -3.84
C THR A 332 10.48 -5.45 -2.33
N MET A 333 10.59 -4.28 -1.73
CA MET A 333 10.58 -4.08 -0.28
C MET A 333 9.13 -3.93 0.20
N PHE A 334 8.71 -4.79 1.13
CA PHE A 334 7.32 -4.88 1.58
C PHE A 334 7.17 -4.71 3.10
N PRO A 335 7.78 -3.69 3.74
CA PRO A 335 7.63 -3.48 5.17
C PRO A 335 6.23 -3.00 5.53
N PRO A 336 5.84 -3.04 6.82
CA PRO A 336 4.57 -2.50 7.29
C PRO A 336 4.38 -1.00 7.03
N VAL A 337 5.48 -0.24 7.02
CA VAL A 337 5.53 1.17 6.62
C VAL A 337 6.61 1.32 5.57
N ARG A 338 6.23 1.79 4.38
CA ARG A 338 7.14 1.97 3.24
C ARG A 338 7.23 3.45 2.86
N PRO A 339 8.45 4.03 2.82
CA PRO A 339 8.62 5.40 2.33
C PRO A 339 8.68 5.39 0.79
N ARG A 340 7.85 6.25 0.17
CA ARG A 340 7.76 6.42 -1.29
C ARG A 340 7.62 7.89 -1.68
N GLY A 341 8.35 8.78 -1.00
CA GLY A 341 8.12 10.22 -1.03
C GLY A 341 6.94 10.64 -0.13
N TYR A 342 6.29 9.66 0.47
CA TYR A 342 5.27 9.73 1.50
C TYR A 342 5.39 8.48 2.38
N LEU A 343 4.67 8.42 3.49
CA LEU A 343 4.59 7.23 4.35
C LEU A 343 3.38 6.41 3.93
N GLU A 344 3.62 5.20 3.45
CA GLU A 344 2.61 4.23 3.07
C GLU A 344 2.42 3.21 4.19
N LEU A 345 1.33 3.31 4.92
CA LEU A 345 0.97 2.42 6.03
C LEU A 345 0.21 1.22 5.47
N ARG A 346 0.84 0.04 5.48
CA ARG A 346 0.43 -1.16 4.71
C ARG A 346 -0.19 -2.27 5.57
N TYR A 347 -0.26 -2.10 6.87
CA TYR A 347 -0.60 -3.15 7.83
C TYR A 347 -2.10 -3.31 8.12
N LEU A 348 -2.96 -2.60 7.40
CA LEU A 348 -4.41 -2.70 7.59
C LEU A 348 -5.01 -3.74 6.64
N ASP A 349 -5.88 -4.60 7.17
CA ASP A 349 -6.68 -5.51 6.33
C ASP A 349 -7.70 -4.73 5.51
N ALA A 350 -8.10 -5.25 4.35
CA ALA A 350 -9.26 -4.74 3.63
C ALA A 350 -10.50 -4.70 4.55
N GLN A 351 -11.26 -3.61 4.46
CA GLN A 351 -12.43 -3.36 5.30
C GLN A 351 -13.73 -3.61 4.51
N PRO A 352 -14.81 -4.07 5.18
CA PRO A 352 -16.08 -4.34 4.51
C PRO A 352 -16.85 -3.06 4.17
N ASP A 353 -17.68 -3.13 3.14
CA ASP A 353 -18.82 -2.24 2.86
C ASP A 353 -18.58 -0.72 3.05
N GLY A 354 -17.50 -0.20 2.55
CA GLY A 354 -17.18 1.23 2.67
C GLY A 354 -16.59 1.64 4.03
N GLU A 355 -16.40 0.72 4.97
CA GLU A 355 -15.74 1.01 6.26
C GLU A 355 -14.24 1.36 6.13
N TRP A 356 -13.70 1.41 4.91
CA TRP A 356 -12.33 1.85 4.65
C TRP A 356 -12.04 3.25 5.22
N ILE A 357 -13.08 4.11 5.30
CA ILE A 357 -12.93 5.46 5.86
C ILE A 357 -12.57 5.44 7.36
N VAL A 358 -12.93 4.39 8.10
CA VAL A 358 -12.71 4.33 9.55
C VAL A 358 -11.23 4.36 9.91
N PRO A 359 -10.37 3.43 9.42
CA PRO A 359 -8.94 3.48 9.69
C PRO A 359 -8.26 4.71 9.06
N ALA A 360 -8.72 5.18 7.90
CA ALA A 360 -8.20 6.40 7.28
C ALA A 360 -8.48 7.64 8.15
N ALA A 361 -9.70 7.76 8.72
CA ALA A 361 -10.06 8.86 9.62
C ALA A 361 -9.29 8.80 10.95
N VAL A 362 -9.09 7.61 11.51
CA VAL A 362 -8.26 7.42 12.72
C VAL A 362 -6.84 7.92 12.46
N LEU A 363 -6.22 7.49 11.37
CA LEU A 363 -4.86 7.90 11.03
C LEU A 363 -4.80 9.40 10.72
N ALA A 364 -5.75 9.96 9.98
CA ALA A 364 -5.80 11.39 9.70
C ALA A 364 -5.91 12.21 11.00
N ALA A 365 -6.77 11.80 11.94
CA ALA A 365 -6.96 12.48 13.22
C ALA A 365 -5.68 12.44 14.08
N LEU A 366 -5.02 11.29 14.16
CA LEU A 366 -3.81 11.11 14.96
C LEU A 366 -2.60 11.85 14.36
N PHE A 367 -2.50 11.92 13.03
CA PHE A 367 -1.41 12.58 12.31
C PHE A 367 -1.65 14.07 12.01
N ALA A 368 -2.80 14.63 12.40
CA ALA A 368 -3.16 16.02 12.13
C ALA A 368 -2.25 17.01 12.88
N ARG A 369 -1.82 16.67 14.10
CA ARG A 369 -1.02 17.54 14.97
C ARG A 369 0.12 16.77 15.64
N ASP A 370 1.30 17.38 15.72
CA ASP A 370 2.46 16.76 16.36
C ASP A 370 2.20 16.42 17.85
N GLU A 371 1.44 17.24 18.56
CA GLU A 371 1.08 17.00 19.95
C GLU A 371 0.23 15.72 20.09
N THR A 372 -0.82 15.61 19.27
CA THR A 372 -1.66 14.41 19.23
C THR A 372 -0.82 13.17 18.91
N LEU A 373 0.09 13.31 17.96
CA LEU A 373 0.95 12.20 17.55
C LEU A 373 1.91 11.77 18.65
N ARG A 374 2.50 12.71 19.43
CA ARG A 374 3.31 12.39 20.61
C ARG A 374 2.49 11.69 21.70
N THR A 375 1.27 12.17 21.97
CA THR A 375 0.36 11.50 22.90
C THR A 375 0.05 10.09 22.44
N ALA A 376 -0.32 9.91 21.17
CA ALA A 376 -0.61 8.59 20.60
C ALA A 376 0.59 7.63 20.74
N THR A 377 1.80 8.09 20.41
CA THR A 377 3.00 7.25 20.52
C THR A 377 3.29 6.85 21.96
N SER A 378 3.19 7.77 22.92
CA SER A 378 3.43 7.46 24.34
C SER A 378 2.41 6.47 24.89
N THR A 379 1.17 6.56 24.45
CA THR A 379 0.07 5.69 24.92
C THR A 379 0.21 4.23 24.46
N VAL A 380 0.88 3.99 23.33
CA VAL A 380 0.98 2.63 22.74
C VAL A 380 2.31 1.95 22.99
N MET A 381 3.22 2.54 23.76
CA MET A 381 4.59 2.04 23.95
C MET A 381 4.64 0.59 24.45
N ASP A 382 3.77 0.19 25.36
CA ASP A 382 3.75 -1.17 25.90
C ASP A 382 3.34 -2.23 24.83
N ALA A 383 2.73 -1.79 23.75
CA ALA A 383 2.32 -2.65 22.63
C ALA A 383 3.28 -2.59 21.44
N ALA A 384 4.36 -1.81 21.48
CA ALA A 384 5.21 -1.48 20.34
C ALA A 384 5.84 -2.69 19.64
N ASP A 385 6.17 -3.75 20.37
CA ASP A 385 6.76 -5.00 19.88
C ASP A 385 5.72 -6.10 19.58
N ARG A 386 4.42 -5.81 19.79
CA ARG A 386 3.34 -6.79 19.74
C ARG A 386 2.75 -7.06 18.35
N TRP A 387 3.55 -6.95 17.29
CA TRP A 387 3.07 -7.11 15.90
C TRP A 387 2.43 -8.48 15.66
N LEU A 388 3.11 -9.59 16.04
CA LEU A 388 2.56 -10.94 15.86
C LEU A 388 1.41 -11.24 16.82
N PRO A 389 1.48 -10.92 18.13
CA PRO A 389 0.32 -11.02 19.02
C PRO A 389 -0.88 -10.24 18.51
N ALA A 390 -0.72 -9.01 18.02
CA ALA A 390 -1.79 -8.22 17.44
C ALA A 390 -2.43 -8.88 16.22
N ALA A 391 -1.62 -9.46 15.33
CA ALA A 391 -2.12 -10.20 14.17
C ALA A 391 -2.83 -11.52 14.58
N ARG A 392 -2.33 -12.22 15.60
CA ARG A 392 -2.87 -13.51 16.03
C ARG A 392 -4.13 -13.35 16.88
N ASP A 393 -4.04 -12.58 17.95
CA ASP A 393 -5.04 -12.51 18.99
C ASP A 393 -5.97 -11.28 18.83
N GLY A 394 -5.54 -10.28 18.06
CA GLY A 394 -6.29 -9.03 17.92
C GLY A 394 -6.52 -8.35 19.26
N LEU A 395 -7.76 -7.94 19.52
CA LEU A 395 -8.18 -7.33 20.78
C LEU A 395 -8.35 -8.36 21.95
N ALA A 396 -8.04 -9.64 21.74
CA ALA A 396 -7.96 -10.61 22.84
C ALA A 396 -6.62 -10.53 23.59
N ASP A 397 -5.56 -9.98 23.00
CA ASP A 397 -4.33 -9.64 23.74
C ASP A 397 -4.60 -8.41 24.62
N PRO A 398 -4.45 -8.50 25.96
CA PRO A 398 -4.84 -7.42 26.86
C PRO A 398 -4.00 -6.15 26.71
N VAL A 399 -2.70 -6.27 26.36
CA VAL A 399 -1.81 -5.12 26.19
C VAL A 399 -2.16 -4.38 24.90
N VAL A 400 -2.35 -5.12 23.82
CA VAL A 400 -2.76 -4.56 22.53
C VAL A 400 -4.16 -3.95 22.62
N ALA A 401 -5.10 -4.60 23.34
CA ALA A 401 -6.44 -4.09 23.55
C ALA A 401 -6.44 -2.76 24.32
N ALA A 402 -5.65 -2.65 25.39
CA ALA A 402 -5.53 -1.40 26.14
C ALA A 402 -5.01 -0.26 25.27
N ALA A 403 -3.94 -0.52 24.51
CA ALA A 403 -3.39 0.45 23.56
C ALA A 403 -4.40 0.84 22.47
N ALA A 404 -5.14 -0.13 21.92
CA ALA A 404 -6.15 0.12 20.89
C ALA A 404 -7.34 0.95 21.42
N HIS A 405 -7.80 0.70 22.66
CA HIS A 405 -8.83 1.50 23.31
C HIS A 405 -8.41 2.95 23.46
N SER A 406 -7.25 3.19 24.10
CA SER A 406 -6.76 4.56 24.33
C SER A 406 -6.50 5.30 23.02
N LEU A 407 -5.99 4.59 22.00
CA LEU A 407 -5.76 5.16 20.68
C LEU A 407 -7.07 5.54 19.98
N ALA A 408 -8.10 4.71 20.07
CA ALA A 408 -9.40 4.98 19.48
C ALA A 408 -10.12 6.13 20.20
N GLU A 409 -10.01 6.24 21.53
CA GLU A 409 -10.53 7.37 22.30
C GLU A 409 -9.86 8.68 21.87
N LEU A 410 -8.53 8.73 21.82
CA LEU A 410 -7.77 9.88 21.35
C LEU A 410 -8.16 10.25 19.92
N ALA A 411 -8.30 9.27 19.03
CA ALA A 411 -8.73 9.53 17.66
C ALA A 411 -10.14 10.13 17.62
N CYS A 412 -11.10 9.59 18.39
CA CYS A 412 -12.47 10.12 18.48
C CYS A 412 -12.51 11.58 18.95
N GLU A 413 -11.67 11.96 19.92
CA GLU A 413 -11.55 13.34 20.39
C GLU A 413 -11.01 14.29 19.31
N ARG A 414 -10.24 13.78 18.36
CA ARG A 414 -9.55 14.55 17.32
C ARG A 414 -10.18 14.44 15.93
N LEU A 415 -11.27 13.69 15.77
CA LEU A 415 -11.95 13.55 14.47
C LEU A 415 -12.41 14.88 13.89
N THR A 416 -12.77 15.85 14.72
CA THR A 416 -13.14 17.22 14.27
C THR A 416 -11.97 17.92 13.55
N ASP A 417 -10.73 17.60 13.88
CA ASP A 417 -9.54 18.16 13.23
C ASP A 417 -9.40 17.66 11.76
N THR A 418 -10.11 16.60 11.37
CA THR A 418 -10.06 16.03 10.01
C THR A 418 -10.95 16.75 9.00
N GLY A 419 -11.88 17.58 9.46
CA GLY A 419 -12.86 18.26 8.62
C GLY A 419 -13.94 17.36 8.02
N LEU A 420 -14.09 16.11 8.51
CA LEU A 420 -15.17 15.24 8.08
C LEU A 420 -16.55 15.78 8.49
N PRO A 421 -17.60 15.61 7.66
CA PRO A 421 -18.97 15.94 8.04
C PRO A 421 -19.41 15.18 9.30
N ASP A 422 -20.28 15.78 10.10
CA ASP A 422 -20.77 15.21 11.38
C ASP A 422 -21.39 13.82 11.21
N GLU A 423 -22.10 13.55 10.13
CA GLU A 423 -22.68 12.25 9.82
C GLU A 423 -21.59 11.19 9.61
N THR A 424 -20.55 11.52 8.85
CA THR A 424 -19.42 10.61 8.62
C THR A 424 -18.62 10.40 9.90
N THR A 425 -18.36 11.48 10.65
CA THR A 425 -17.71 11.44 11.98
C THR A 425 -18.47 10.54 12.92
N SER A 426 -19.79 10.68 13.01
CA SER A 426 -20.65 9.82 13.83
C SER A 426 -20.59 8.35 13.40
N THR A 427 -20.49 8.11 12.10
CA THR A 427 -20.35 6.75 11.54
C THR A 427 -19.00 6.13 11.94
N VAL A 428 -17.92 6.89 11.85
CA VAL A 428 -16.57 6.46 12.29
C VAL A 428 -16.58 6.11 13.78
N VAL A 429 -17.13 7.00 14.64
CA VAL A 429 -17.23 6.76 16.09
C VAL A 429 -18.03 5.49 16.40
N ARG A 430 -19.19 5.31 15.75
CA ARG A 430 -20.01 4.09 15.95
C ARG A 430 -19.25 2.82 15.53
N ALA A 431 -18.53 2.88 14.42
CA ALA A 431 -17.73 1.76 13.94
C ALA A 431 -16.59 1.41 14.90
N LEU A 432 -15.86 2.39 15.43
CA LEU A 432 -14.81 2.20 16.41
C LEU A 432 -15.35 1.57 17.70
N ARG A 433 -16.44 2.14 18.27
CA ARG A 433 -17.08 1.59 19.47
C ARG A 433 -17.53 0.15 19.26
N ARG A 434 -18.17 -0.16 18.14
CA ARG A 434 -18.58 -1.54 17.82
C ARG A 434 -17.38 -2.49 17.81
N ARG A 435 -16.24 -2.11 17.17
CA ARG A 435 -15.03 -2.94 17.12
C ARG A 435 -14.42 -3.17 18.49
N LEU A 436 -14.32 -2.14 19.32
CA LEU A 436 -13.79 -2.24 20.68
C LEU A 436 -14.65 -3.12 21.60
N HIS A 437 -15.98 -3.12 21.43
CA HIS A 437 -16.88 -3.99 22.20
C HIS A 437 -16.89 -5.45 21.73
N GLN A 438 -16.52 -5.70 20.48
CA GLN A 438 -16.42 -7.05 19.94
C GLN A 438 -15.09 -7.69 20.37
N ARG A 439 -14.99 -8.11 21.64
CA ARG A 439 -13.87 -8.97 22.14
C ARG A 439 -13.77 -10.31 21.41
N THR A 440 -14.76 -10.64 20.59
CA THR A 440 -14.84 -11.80 19.71
C THR A 440 -15.11 -11.32 18.30
N TYR A 441 -14.43 -11.91 17.33
CA TYR A 441 -14.54 -11.58 15.90
C TYR A 441 -16.00 -11.43 15.44
N PRO A 442 -16.30 -10.49 14.51
CA PRO A 442 -17.66 -10.18 14.03
C PRO A 442 -18.43 -11.37 13.42
N TRP A 443 -17.80 -12.53 13.30
CA TRP A 443 -18.35 -13.72 12.63
C TRP A 443 -18.66 -14.86 13.61
N GLY A 444 -19.22 -14.54 14.76
CA GLY A 444 -19.89 -15.43 15.72
C GLY A 444 -19.30 -16.84 15.85
N GLY A 445 -18.55 -17.07 16.91
CA GLY A 445 -18.08 -18.38 17.34
C GLY A 445 -17.29 -18.22 18.60
N THR A 446 -17.92 -18.44 19.74
CA THR A 446 -17.25 -18.82 20.99
C THR A 446 -16.32 -19.99 20.70
N ARG A 447 -15.13 -19.97 21.30
CA ARG A 447 -14.20 -21.12 21.31
C ARG A 447 -14.92 -22.39 21.69
#